data_d14d3c53aab83a7216a77ecf2429854e
#
_entry.id   d14d3c53aab83a7216a77ecf2429854e
#
_cell.length_a   1.000
_cell.length_b   1.000
_cell.length_c   1.000
_cell.angle_alpha   90.00
_cell.angle_beta   90.00
_cell.angle_gamma   90.00
#
_symmetry.space_group_name_H-M   'P 1'
#
loop_
_entity.id
_entity.type
_entity.pdbx_description
1 polymer ?
#
loop_
_entity_poly.entity_id
_entity_poly.type
_entity_poly.pdbx_seq_one_letter_code
_entity_poly.pdbx_strand_id
1 'polypeptide(L)'
;MTDLPPPLTPPPAAHLHPRIVPWQHALAWYEDAMRLFKRGPATWLTLALMTIAAEFALRVVPSLGPLLAEIVSPLVACGLIFAAASADRGGPPALANVTKVFRASAGALAAIIASALVTFAAQAFAAWWIAGTNLLDPASSTGDIGGSVLIGIYAIGILASLPVMFVPFHVLLEPVTPGAAFAASWNAFALNTIPLLAYAAASLMLAAFGLLTFGFGLLLALPLWVASSYAAWKDIFGIRDAPDA
;
A
#
# COMPACT_ATOMS: atom_id res chain seq x y z
N MET A 1 22.06 49.52 -4.31
CA MET A 1 20.96 48.59 -4.63
C MET A 1 21.41 47.22 -4.20
N THR A 2 20.89 46.78 -3.05
CA THR A 2 21.21 45.49 -2.47
C THR A 2 20.31 44.43 -3.14
N ASP A 3 20.91 43.64 -4.05
CA ASP A 3 20.25 42.42 -4.57
C ASP A 3 20.07 41.43 -3.43
N LEU A 4 18.96 41.51 -2.74
CA LEU A 4 18.51 40.44 -1.86
C LEU A 4 18.12 39.24 -2.75
N PRO A 5 18.63 38.02 -2.44
CA PRO A 5 18.18 36.84 -3.14
C PRO A 5 16.66 36.71 -3.00
N PRO A 6 15.96 36.20 -4.04
CA PRO A 6 14.53 36.02 -3.98
C PRO A 6 14.16 35.18 -2.73
N PRO A 7 13.06 35.49 -2.04
CA PRO A 7 12.64 34.71 -0.89
C PRO A 7 12.50 33.25 -1.31
N LEU A 8 13.15 32.36 -0.54
CA LEU A 8 13.00 30.93 -0.72
C LEU A 8 11.51 30.62 -0.61
N THR A 9 10.91 30.15 -1.72
CA THR A 9 9.53 29.64 -1.65
C THR A 9 9.50 28.55 -0.59
N PRO A 10 8.64 28.67 0.43
CA PRO A 10 8.53 27.62 1.42
C PRO A 10 8.23 26.29 0.70
N PRO A 11 8.81 25.16 1.16
CA PRO A 11 8.48 23.87 0.58
C PRO A 11 6.95 23.69 0.60
N PRO A 12 6.36 23.06 -0.42
CA PRO A 12 4.93 22.83 -0.47
C PRO A 12 4.47 22.22 0.85
N ALA A 13 3.44 22.80 1.46
CA ALA A 13 2.92 22.34 2.74
C ALA A 13 2.47 20.89 2.59
N ALA A 14 2.92 20.03 3.51
CA ALA A 14 2.50 18.64 3.52
C ALA A 14 0.99 18.54 3.80
N HIS A 15 0.31 17.68 3.06
CA HIS A 15 -1.14 17.46 3.20
C HIS A 15 -1.42 16.50 4.37
N LEU A 16 -1.38 17.01 5.60
CA LEU A 16 -1.55 16.22 6.83
C LEU A 16 -2.97 16.26 7.42
N HIS A 17 -3.86 17.10 6.86
CA HIS A 17 -5.22 17.28 7.36
C HIS A 17 -6.22 16.56 6.47
N PRO A 18 -6.75 15.41 6.91
CA PRO A 18 -7.74 14.66 6.13
C PRO A 18 -9.09 15.38 6.15
N ARG A 19 -9.81 15.30 5.04
CA ARG A 19 -11.21 15.70 4.92
C ARG A 19 -12.14 14.50 5.04
N ILE A 20 -13.40 14.74 5.41
CA ILE A 20 -14.43 13.71 5.41
C ILE A 20 -14.92 13.53 3.97
N VAL A 21 -15.00 12.28 3.52
CA VAL A 21 -15.50 11.91 2.19
C VAL A 21 -16.70 10.96 2.29
N PRO A 22 -17.65 11.00 1.34
CA PRO A 22 -18.77 10.07 1.30
C PRO A 22 -18.31 8.62 1.07
N TRP A 23 -19.07 7.65 1.56
CA TRP A 23 -18.72 6.24 1.42
C TRP A 23 -18.68 5.75 -0.04
N GLN A 24 -19.45 6.38 -0.94
CA GLN A 24 -19.49 6.09 -2.37
C GLN A 24 -18.11 6.30 -3.05
N HIS A 25 -17.25 7.15 -2.47
CA HIS A 25 -15.90 7.38 -2.98
C HIS A 25 -15.05 6.11 -2.96
N ALA A 26 -15.37 5.13 -2.09
CA ALA A 26 -14.67 3.85 -2.08
C ALA A 26 -14.69 3.15 -3.45
N LEU A 27 -15.78 3.22 -4.20
CA LEU A 27 -15.87 2.68 -5.57
C LEU A 27 -15.14 3.58 -6.57
N ALA A 28 -15.26 4.91 -6.43
CA ALA A 28 -14.55 5.85 -7.29
C ALA A 28 -13.03 5.68 -7.23
N TRP A 29 -12.47 5.32 -6.06
CA TRP A 29 -11.04 5.04 -5.94
C TRP A 29 -10.61 3.83 -6.78
N TYR A 30 -11.46 2.81 -6.94
CA TYR A 30 -11.18 1.68 -7.84
C TYR A 30 -11.36 2.04 -9.31
N GLU A 31 -12.29 2.93 -9.64
CA GLU A 31 -12.42 3.47 -11.00
C GLU A 31 -11.17 4.27 -11.39
N ASP A 32 -10.67 5.12 -10.49
CA ASP A 32 -9.42 5.84 -10.66
C ASP A 32 -8.22 4.91 -10.78
N ALA A 33 -8.16 3.85 -9.95
CA ALA A 33 -7.13 2.82 -10.05
C ALA A 33 -7.14 2.14 -11.44
N MET A 34 -8.31 1.82 -11.96
CA MET A 34 -8.44 1.24 -13.30
C MET A 34 -8.00 2.22 -14.39
N ARG A 35 -8.29 3.52 -14.22
CA ARG A 35 -7.83 4.57 -15.13
C ARG A 35 -6.29 4.67 -15.13
N LEU A 36 -5.66 4.64 -13.95
CA LEU A 36 -4.20 4.64 -13.80
C LEU A 36 -3.58 3.38 -14.39
N PHE A 37 -4.17 2.22 -14.15
CA PHE A 37 -3.72 0.94 -14.69
C PHE A 37 -3.70 0.92 -16.21
N LYS A 38 -4.75 1.46 -16.85
CA LYS A 38 -4.88 1.54 -18.33
C LYS A 38 -3.79 2.39 -18.99
N ARG A 39 -3.08 3.26 -18.25
CA ARG A 39 -1.98 4.07 -18.80
C ARG A 39 -0.69 3.29 -19.07
N GLY A 40 -0.59 2.03 -18.62
CA GLY A 40 0.57 1.19 -18.88
C GLY A 40 0.41 -0.23 -18.31
N PRO A 41 -0.58 -1.01 -18.79
CA PRO A 41 -0.92 -2.31 -18.16
C PRO A 41 0.27 -3.27 -18.06
N ALA A 42 1.09 -3.34 -19.11
CA ALA A 42 2.26 -4.21 -19.13
C ALA A 42 3.26 -3.87 -18.01
N THR A 43 3.54 -2.58 -17.79
CA THR A 43 4.45 -2.15 -16.73
C THR A 43 3.87 -2.44 -15.35
N TRP A 44 2.57 -2.22 -15.14
CA TRP A 44 1.90 -2.55 -13.88
C TRP A 44 1.97 -4.05 -13.58
N LEU A 45 1.69 -4.90 -14.56
CA LEU A 45 1.77 -6.36 -14.42
C LEU A 45 3.20 -6.81 -14.16
N THR A 46 4.20 -6.21 -14.82
CA THR A 46 5.61 -6.53 -14.57
C THR A 46 6.03 -6.15 -13.16
N LEU A 47 5.62 -4.95 -12.66
CA LEU A 47 5.90 -4.53 -11.30
C LEU A 47 5.23 -5.46 -10.27
N ALA A 48 4.00 -5.88 -10.50
CA ALA A 48 3.31 -6.85 -9.66
C ALA A 48 4.03 -8.21 -9.68
N LEU A 49 4.43 -8.69 -10.85
CA LEU A 49 5.20 -9.92 -10.99
C LEU A 49 6.53 -9.86 -10.25
N MET A 50 7.26 -8.74 -10.34
CA MET A 50 8.50 -8.53 -9.59
C MET A 50 8.25 -8.57 -8.07
N THR A 51 7.17 -7.96 -7.60
CA THR A 51 6.79 -7.97 -6.17
C THR A 51 6.48 -9.40 -5.70
N ILE A 52 5.67 -10.14 -6.44
CA ILE A 52 5.32 -11.54 -6.14
C ILE A 52 6.56 -12.44 -6.21
N ALA A 53 7.41 -12.26 -7.22
CA ALA A 53 8.65 -13.03 -7.36
C ALA A 53 9.63 -12.75 -6.22
N ALA A 54 9.76 -11.51 -5.78
CA ALA A 54 10.59 -11.14 -4.63
C ALA A 54 10.07 -11.79 -3.35
N GLU A 55 8.75 -11.72 -3.10
CA GLU A 55 8.09 -12.38 -1.97
C GLU A 55 8.37 -13.88 -1.96
N PHE A 56 8.13 -14.55 -3.11
CA PHE A 56 8.34 -15.98 -3.23
C PHE A 56 9.82 -16.37 -3.05
N ALA A 57 10.74 -15.62 -3.68
CA ALA A 57 12.17 -15.88 -3.56
C ALA A 57 12.67 -15.72 -2.12
N LEU A 58 12.15 -14.75 -1.37
CA LEU A 58 12.49 -14.57 0.02
C LEU A 58 11.97 -15.72 0.89
N ARG A 59 10.73 -16.16 0.68
CA ARG A 59 10.12 -17.26 1.47
C ARG A 59 10.82 -18.60 1.29
N VAL A 60 11.52 -18.82 0.19
CA VAL A 60 12.31 -20.05 -0.06
C VAL A 60 13.61 -20.08 0.77
N VAL A 61 14.06 -18.95 1.33
CA VAL A 61 15.26 -18.93 2.19
C VAL A 61 14.97 -19.66 3.50
N PRO A 62 15.76 -20.72 3.85
CA PRO A 62 15.51 -21.49 5.06
C PRO A 62 15.59 -20.62 6.33
N SER A 63 14.74 -20.90 7.30
CA SER A 63 14.68 -20.31 8.64
C SER A 63 14.32 -18.81 8.69
N LEU A 64 14.97 -17.97 7.91
CA LEU A 64 14.79 -16.52 7.93
C LEU A 64 13.84 -15.99 6.85
N GLY A 65 13.51 -16.82 5.87
CA GLY A 65 12.76 -16.41 4.68
C GLY A 65 11.43 -15.72 4.98
N PRO A 66 10.55 -16.30 5.80
CA PRO A 66 9.28 -15.66 6.15
C PRO A 66 9.46 -14.28 6.79
N LEU A 67 10.39 -14.14 7.73
CA LEU A 67 10.67 -12.85 8.38
C LEU A 67 11.24 -11.81 7.40
N LEU A 68 12.16 -12.24 6.52
CA LEU A 68 12.73 -11.36 5.48
C LEU A 68 11.66 -10.92 4.50
N ALA A 69 10.75 -11.80 4.13
CA ALA A 69 9.62 -11.46 3.26
C ALA A 69 8.75 -10.35 3.88
N GLU A 70 8.41 -10.44 5.15
CA GLU A 70 7.59 -9.43 5.83
C GLU A 70 8.27 -8.05 5.93
N ILE A 71 9.59 -7.98 5.84
CA ILE A 71 10.36 -6.74 5.88
C ILE A 71 10.61 -6.17 4.47
N VAL A 72 11.00 -7.03 3.53
CA VAL A 72 11.47 -6.60 2.21
C VAL A 72 10.34 -6.42 1.21
N SER A 73 9.34 -7.30 1.22
CA SER A 73 8.25 -7.25 0.24
C SER A 73 7.44 -5.95 0.29
N PRO A 74 7.11 -5.36 1.46
CA PRO A 74 6.46 -4.06 1.52
C PRO A 74 7.30 -2.95 0.87
N LEU A 75 8.63 -3.00 1.01
CA LEU A 75 9.53 -2.04 0.37
C LEU A 75 9.53 -2.18 -1.15
N VAL A 76 9.54 -3.40 -1.67
CA VAL A 76 9.43 -3.66 -3.12
C VAL A 76 8.06 -3.20 -3.64
N ALA A 77 6.98 -3.49 -2.92
CA ALA A 77 5.63 -3.05 -3.26
C ALA A 77 5.48 -1.52 -3.33
N CYS A 78 6.28 -0.76 -2.56
CA CYS A 78 6.31 0.70 -2.65
C CYS A 78 6.75 1.23 -4.03
N GLY A 79 7.39 0.41 -4.86
CA GLY A 79 7.63 0.75 -6.27
C GLY A 79 6.34 1.03 -7.03
N LEU A 80 5.24 0.35 -6.69
CA LEU A 80 3.92 0.59 -7.26
C LEU A 80 3.34 1.97 -6.85
N ILE A 81 3.70 2.50 -5.67
CA ILE A 81 3.30 3.86 -5.23
C ILE A 81 3.90 4.91 -6.18
N PHE A 82 5.20 4.79 -6.47
CA PHE A 82 5.85 5.69 -7.42
C PHE A 82 5.31 5.53 -8.84
N ALA A 83 4.91 4.30 -9.22
CA ALA A 83 4.26 4.06 -10.51
C ALA A 83 2.90 4.75 -10.58
N ALA A 84 2.09 4.68 -9.50
CA ALA A 84 0.81 5.38 -9.40
C ALA A 84 0.99 6.90 -9.51
N ALA A 85 1.92 7.46 -8.74
CA ALA A 85 2.22 8.87 -8.78
C ALA A 85 2.79 9.35 -10.14
N SER A 86 3.52 8.50 -10.87
CA SER A 86 4.00 8.80 -12.22
C SER A 86 2.85 8.79 -13.23
N ALA A 87 2.03 7.72 -13.19
CA ALA A 87 0.88 7.57 -14.07
C ALA A 87 -0.13 8.71 -13.88
N ASP A 88 -0.33 9.15 -12.65
CA ASP A 88 -1.27 10.23 -12.33
C ASP A 88 -0.84 11.57 -12.95
N ARG A 89 0.46 11.87 -12.90
CA ARG A 89 1.05 13.06 -13.56
C ARG A 89 1.20 12.94 -15.09
N GLY A 90 0.55 11.96 -15.72
CA GLY A 90 0.60 11.77 -17.17
C GLY A 90 1.85 11.06 -17.71
N GLY A 91 2.82 10.72 -16.83
CA GLY A 91 4.00 9.97 -17.21
C GLY A 91 3.73 8.45 -17.28
N PRO A 92 4.51 7.68 -18.07
CA PRO A 92 4.39 6.23 -18.05
C PRO A 92 4.89 5.68 -16.71
N PRO A 93 4.23 4.66 -16.12
CA PRO A 93 4.82 3.92 -15.03
C PRO A 93 6.13 3.27 -15.52
N ALA A 94 7.17 3.28 -14.69
CA ALA A 94 8.49 2.78 -15.08
C ALA A 94 9.00 1.72 -14.10
N LEU A 95 9.68 0.69 -14.61
CA LEU A 95 10.28 -0.37 -13.79
C LEU A 95 11.33 0.20 -12.80
N ALA A 96 12.03 1.26 -13.18
CA ALA A 96 12.95 1.97 -12.31
C ALA A 96 12.30 2.54 -11.03
N ASN A 97 10.97 2.60 -10.95
CA ASN A 97 10.27 3.06 -9.76
C ASN A 97 10.52 2.14 -8.54
N VAL A 98 10.76 0.85 -8.75
CA VAL A 98 11.09 -0.11 -7.66
C VAL A 98 12.31 0.32 -6.88
N THR A 99 13.33 0.88 -7.55
CA THR A 99 14.58 1.27 -6.88
C THR A 99 14.48 2.59 -6.12
N LYS A 100 13.44 3.39 -6.35
CA LYS A 100 13.28 4.70 -5.71
C LYS A 100 13.08 4.59 -4.20
N VAL A 101 12.42 3.55 -3.73
CA VAL A 101 12.18 3.34 -2.30
C VAL A 101 13.50 3.25 -1.52
N PHE A 102 14.54 2.62 -2.09
CA PHE A 102 15.84 2.46 -1.43
C PHE A 102 16.65 3.76 -1.31
N ARG A 103 16.16 4.85 -1.90
CA ARG A 103 16.70 6.21 -1.74
C ARG A 103 15.96 7.01 -0.66
N ALA A 104 14.92 6.45 -0.08
CA ALA A 104 14.18 7.08 1.02
C ALA A 104 15.04 7.13 2.29
N SER A 105 14.70 8.03 3.20
CA SER A 105 15.38 8.13 4.49
C SER A 105 15.18 6.85 5.32
N ALA A 106 16.12 6.56 6.22
CA ALA A 106 15.99 5.42 7.13
C ALA A 106 14.70 5.49 7.97
N GLY A 107 14.27 6.71 8.35
CA GLY A 107 13.01 6.94 9.05
C GLY A 107 11.78 6.57 8.21
N ALA A 108 11.79 6.91 6.91
CA ALA A 108 10.72 6.52 5.99
C ALA A 108 10.65 5.00 5.80
N LEU A 109 11.80 4.34 5.61
CA LEU A 109 11.87 2.88 5.51
C LEU A 109 11.36 2.20 6.79
N ALA A 110 11.78 2.69 7.96
CA ALA A 110 11.30 2.18 9.25
C ALA A 110 9.78 2.36 9.42
N ALA A 111 9.22 3.49 8.98
CA ALA A 111 7.77 3.72 9.04
C ALA A 111 6.99 2.76 8.12
N ILE A 112 7.49 2.49 6.92
CA ILE A 112 6.89 1.52 5.99
C ILE A 112 6.90 0.12 6.61
N ILE A 113 8.04 -0.31 7.13
CA ILE A 113 8.18 -1.62 7.79
C ILE A 113 7.25 -1.70 9.00
N ALA A 114 7.21 -0.67 9.84
CA ALA A 114 6.32 -0.64 11.01
C ALA A 114 4.84 -0.74 10.62
N SER A 115 4.39 -0.04 9.57
CA SER A 115 3.02 -0.14 9.08
C SER A 115 2.69 -1.54 8.54
N ALA A 116 3.62 -2.19 7.85
CA ALA A 116 3.47 -3.56 7.36
C ALA A 116 3.41 -4.57 8.52
N LEU A 117 4.26 -4.40 9.53
CA LEU A 117 4.28 -5.26 10.71
C LEU A 117 2.98 -5.19 11.52
N VAL A 118 2.29 -4.04 11.57
CA VAL A 118 0.95 -3.95 12.18
C VAL A 118 -0.03 -4.91 11.49
N THR A 119 -0.05 -4.90 10.16
CA THR A 119 -0.90 -5.78 9.36
C THR A 119 -0.53 -7.25 9.55
N PHE A 120 0.76 -7.55 9.45
CA PHE A 120 1.26 -8.91 9.63
C PHE A 120 0.99 -9.45 11.03
N ALA A 121 1.21 -8.66 12.09
CA ALA A 121 0.92 -9.08 13.47
C ALA A 121 -0.55 -9.45 13.66
N ALA A 122 -1.47 -8.68 13.08
CA ALA A 122 -2.89 -8.99 13.11
C ALA A 122 -3.21 -10.29 12.37
N GLN A 123 -2.62 -10.52 11.20
CA GLN A 123 -2.78 -11.77 10.45
C GLN A 123 -2.16 -12.96 11.17
N ALA A 124 -0.97 -12.81 11.73
CA ALA A 124 -0.30 -13.87 12.48
C ALA A 124 -1.08 -14.26 13.75
N PHE A 125 -1.59 -13.27 14.46
CA PHE A 125 -2.47 -13.51 15.60
C PHE A 125 -3.75 -14.24 15.19
N ALA A 126 -4.41 -13.80 14.10
CA ALA A 126 -5.61 -14.45 13.59
C ALA A 126 -5.35 -15.89 13.14
N ALA A 127 -4.26 -16.15 12.44
CA ALA A 127 -3.86 -17.47 11.99
C ALA A 127 -3.59 -18.40 13.18
N TRP A 128 -2.88 -17.92 14.17
CA TRP A 128 -2.62 -18.68 15.41
C TRP A 128 -3.91 -18.97 16.18
N TRP A 129 -4.77 -17.96 16.36
CA TRP A 129 -5.99 -18.08 17.15
C TRP A 129 -7.06 -18.95 16.48
N ILE A 130 -7.26 -18.81 15.15
CA ILE A 130 -8.35 -19.47 14.43
C ILE A 130 -7.92 -20.84 13.90
N ALA A 131 -6.69 -20.94 13.38
CA ALA A 131 -6.20 -22.14 12.69
C ALA A 131 -5.07 -22.87 13.43
N GLY A 132 -4.58 -22.36 14.57
CA GLY A 132 -3.43 -22.92 15.28
C GLY A 132 -2.12 -22.86 14.49
N THR A 133 -2.07 -22.04 13.43
CA THR A 133 -0.95 -21.97 12.49
C THR A 133 -0.01 -20.82 12.83
N ASN A 134 1.28 -21.11 12.92
CA ASN A 134 2.31 -20.08 13.07
C ASN A 134 2.83 -19.64 11.71
N LEU A 135 2.47 -18.43 11.25
CA LEU A 135 2.89 -17.90 9.94
C LEU A 135 4.41 -17.65 9.83
N LEU A 136 5.14 -17.61 10.95
CA LEU A 136 6.61 -17.48 10.98
C LEU A 136 7.33 -18.83 10.93
N ASP A 137 6.61 -19.95 11.08
CA ASP A 137 7.21 -21.27 11.00
C ASP A 137 7.26 -21.74 9.54
N PRO A 138 8.48 -21.93 8.97
CA PRO A 138 8.62 -22.43 7.61
C PRO A 138 8.02 -23.82 7.38
N ALA A 139 7.86 -24.60 8.46
CA ALA A 139 7.26 -25.93 8.39
C ALA A 139 5.72 -25.89 8.39
N SER A 140 5.13 -24.74 8.78
CA SER A 140 3.68 -24.61 8.76
C SER A 140 3.19 -24.33 7.33
N SER A 141 2.28 -25.18 6.85
CA SER A 141 1.69 -25.08 5.52
C SER A 141 0.37 -24.33 5.60
N THR A 142 0.27 -23.20 4.91
CA THR A 142 -1.03 -22.52 4.72
C THR A 142 -1.97 -23.33 3.82
N GLY A 143 -1.47 -24.33 3.13
CA GLY A 143 -2.27 -25.24 2.30
C GLY A 143 -3.24 -26.13 3.09
N ASP A 144 -2.98 -26.31 4.39
CA ASP A 144 -3.87 -27.06 5.30
C ASP A 144 -4.99 -26.19 5.87
N ILE A 145 -4.93 -24.87 5.65
CA ILE A 145 -5.96 -23.92 6.11
C ILE A 145 -7.11 -23.90 5.10
N GLY A 146 -8.32 -24.19 5.56
CA GLY A 146 -9.52 -24.08 4.73
C GLY A 146 -9.68 -22.69 4.11
N GLY A 147 -10.12 -22.60 2.85
CA GLY A 147 -10.19 -21.34 2.11
C GLY A 147 -11.01 -20.25 2.81
N SER A 148 -12.10 -20.60 3.52
CA SER A 148 -12.90 -19.63 4.29
C SER A 148 -12.14 -19.04 5.47
N VAL A 149 -11.33 -19.85 6.16
CA VAL A 149 -10.47 -19.40 7.27
C VAL A 149 -9.37 -18.49 6.74
N LEU A 150 -8.78 -18.83 5.62
CA LEU A 150 -7.76 -18.02 4.96
C LEU A 150 -8.33 -16.64 4.55
N ILE A 151 -9.53 -16.60 3.97
CA ILE A 151 -10.24 -15.33 3.67
C ILE A 151 -10.46 -14.52 4.96
N GLY A 152 -10.83 -15.17 6.08
CA GLY A 152 -10.99 -14.52 7.38
C GLY A 152 -9.68 -13.90 7.90
N ILE A 153 -8.55 -14.59 7.76
CA ILE A 153 -7.22 -14.08 8.13
C ILE A 153 -6.86 -12.85 7.28
N TYR A 154 -7.11 -12.89 5.96
CA TYR A 154 -6.90 -11.74 5.08
C TYR A 154 -7.82 -10.57 5.44
N ALA A 155 -9.09 -10.83 5.78
CA ALA A 155 -10.03 -9.79 6.20
C ALA A 155 -9.53 -9.06 7.45
N ILE A 156 -9.02 -9.78 8.44
CA ILE A 156 -8.44 -9.19 9.66
C ILE A 156 -7.21 -8.35 9.30
N GLY A 157 -6.33 -8.84 8.43
CA GLY A 157 -5.17 -8.07 7.96
C GLY A 157 -5.58 -6.78 7.24
N ILE A 158 -6.54 -6.84 6.33
CA ILE A 158 -7.06 -5.66 5.61
C ILE A 158 -7.64 -4.65 6.60
N LEU A 159 -8.45 -5.08 7.56
CA LEU A 159 -9.01 -4.18 8.58
C LEU A 159 -7.92 -3.55 9.45
N ALA A 160 -6.93 -4.33 9.88
CA ALA A 160 -5.81 -3.85 10.67
C ALA A 160 -4.89 -2.89 9.89
N SER A 161 -4.86 -2.97 8.57
CA SER A 161 -4.07 -2.06 7.74
C SER A 161 -4.69 -0.67 7.61
N LEU A 162 -6.02 -0.52 7.74
CA LEU A 162 -6.72 0.75 7.48
C LEU A 162 -6.17 1.95 8.25
N PRO A 163 -5.85 1.85 9.56
CA PRO A 163 -5.29 2.96 10.32
C PRO A 163 -3.91 3.44 9.86
N VAL A 164 -3.16 2.57 9.19
CA VAL A 164 -1.76 2.82 8.78
C VAL A 164 -1.55 2.84 7.28
N MET A 165 -2.60 2.64 6.48
CA MET A 165 -2.50 2.45 5.02
C MET A 165 -1.92 3.66 4.28
N PHE A 166 -2.05 4.87 4.82
CA PHE A 166 -1.56 6.08 4.18
C PHE A 166 -0.13 6.45 4.58
N VAL A 167 0.46 5.77 5.57
CA VAL A 167 1.84 6.03 6.04
C VAL A 167 2.85 5.95 4.89
N PRO A 168 2.87 4.90 4.05
CA PRO A 168 3.83 4.80 2.95
C PRO A 168 3.72 5.95 1.93
N PHE A 169 2.50 6.41 1.64
CA PHE A 169 2.29 7.52 0.70
C PHE A 169 2.88 8.82 1.24
N HIS A 170 2.61 9.15 2.49
CA HIS A 170 3.14 10.35 3.13
C HIS A 170 4.67 10.34 3.18
N VAL A 171 5.29 9.27 3.70
CA VAL A 171 6.75 9.24 3.88
C VAL A 171 7.54 9.13 2.57
N LEU A 172 6.91 8.67 1.47
CA LEU A 172 7.56 8.54 0.17
C LEU A 172 7.28 9.69 -0.79
N LEU A 173 6.12 10.33 -0.70
CA LEU A 173 5.67 11.33 -1.67
C LEU A 173 5.69 12.74 -1.10
N GLU A 174 5.77 12.92 0.22
CA GLU A 174 5.77 14.21 0.90
C GLU A 174 6.95 14.34 1.88
N PRO A 175 7.44 15.57 2.14
CA PRO A 175 8.54 15.83 3.07
C PRO A 175 8.03 15.84 4.53
N VAL A 176 7.57 14.70 5.03
CA VAL A 176 6.99 14.57 6.38
C VAL A 176 7.79 13.64 7.28
N THR A 177 7.68 13.85 8.59
CA THR A 177 8.27 12.93 9.57
C THR A 177 7.42 11.67 9.72
N PRO A 178 8.01 10.52 10.07
CA PRO A 178 7.27 9.29 10.34
C PRO A 178 6.10 9.46 11.33
N GLY A 179 6.34 10.17 12.44
CA GLY A 179 5.30 10.41 13.44
C GLY A 179 4.11 11.21 12.89
N ALA A 180 4.37 12.23 12.06
CA ALA A 180 3.32 13.00 11.40
C ALA A 180 2.54 12.14 10.40
N ALA A 181 3.21 11.26 9.65
CA ALA A 181 2.58 10.34 8.72
C ALA A 181 1.63 9.35 9.42
N PHE A 182 2.06 8.77 10.54
CA PHE A 182 1.20 7.90 11.36
C PHE A 182 0.00 8.65 11.93
N ALA A 183 0.21 9.86 12.48
CA ALA A 183 -0.87 10.69 13.01
C ALA A 183 -1.89 11.07 11.92
N ALA A 184 -1.42 11.47 10.73
CA ALA A 184 -2.27 11.80 9.60
C ALA A 184 -3.08 10.57 9.12
N SER A 185 -2.44 9.40 8.98
CA SER A 185 -3.09 8.17 8.58
C SER A 185 -4.16 7.72 9.58
N TRP A 186 -3.85 7.78 10.89
CA TRP A 186 -4.82 7.51 11.95
C TRP A 186 -6.02 8.47 11.91
N ASN A 187 -5.79 9.76 11.78
CA ASN A 187 -6.84 10.76 11.69
C ASN A 187 -7.72 10.55 10.45
N ALA A 188 -7.11 10.18 9.31
CA ALA A 188 -7.86 9.84 8.10
C ALA A 188 -8.78 8.64 8.34
N PHE A 189 -8.29 7.59 9.00
CA PHE A 189 -9.08 6.43 9.37
C PHE A 189 -10.23 6.82 10.32
N ALA A 190 -9.95 7.57 11.38
CA ALA A 190 -10.95 7.96 12.37
C ALA A 190 -12.09 8.80 11.77
N LEU A 191 -11.77 9.71 10.84
CA LEU A 191 -12.75 10.56 10.17
C LEU A 191 -13.50 9.85 9.03
N ASN A 192 -12.90 8.82 8.43
CA ASN A 192 -13.41 8.16 7.23
C ASN A 192 -13.58 6.65 7.42
N THR A 193 -13.96 6.21 8.63
CA THR A 193 -14.13 4.77 8.93
C THR A 193 -15.10 4.09 7.97
N ILE A 194 -16.26 4.70 7.68
CA ILE A 194 -17.27 4.09 6.81
C ILE A 194 -16.77 3.94 5.37
N PRO A 195 -16.26 4.98 4.66
CA PRO A 195 -15.70 4.80 3.32
C PRO A 195 -14.52 3.83 3.29
N LEU A 196 -13.66 3.83 4.33
CA LEU A 196 -12.54 2.88 4.40
C LEU A 196 -12.98 1.44 4.67
N LEU A 197 -14.07 1.21 5.41
CA LEU A 197 -14.67 -0.13 5.53
C LEU A 197 -15.29 -0.60 4.22
N ALA A 198 -15.95 0.28 3.47
CA ALA A 198 -16.44 -0.05 2.13
C ALA A 198 -15.28 -0.39 1.17
N TYR A 199 -14.18 0.38 1.24
CA TYR A 199 -12.94 0.08 0.54
C TYR A 199 -12.35 -1.29 0.95
N ALA A 200 -12.33 -1.60 2.25
CA ALA A 200 -11.85 -2.90 2.76
C ALA A 200 -12.70 -4.07 2.24
N ALA A 201 -14.02 -3.91 2.15
CA ALA A 201 -14.90 -4.93 1.58
C ALA A 201 -14.59 -5.19 0.09
N ALA A 202 -14.38 -4.14 -0.71
CA ALA A 202 -13.96 -4.27 -2.10
C ALA A 202 -12.56 -4.91 -2.23
N SER A 203 -11.63 -4.52 -1.34
CA SER A 203 -10.29 -5.13 -1.26
C SER A 203 -10.35 -6.62 -0.94
N LEU A 204 -11.24 -7.03 -0.05
CA LEU A 204 -11.44 -8.43 0.30
C LEU A 204 -11.99 -9.25 -0.89
N MET A 205 -12.91 -8.68 -1.67
CA MET A 205 -13.36 -9.33 -2.91
C MET A 205 -12.22 -9.52 -3.92
N LEU A 206 -11.32 -8.54 -4.00
CA LEU A 206 -10.15 -8.62 -4.87
C LEU A 206 -9.14 -9.67 -4.35
N ALA A 207 -8.97 -9.79 -3.03
CA ALA A 207 -8.18 -10.85 -2.41
C ALA A 207 -8.77 -12.24 -2.68
N ALA A 208 -10.08 -12.39 -2.51
CA ALA A 208 -10.79 -13.63 -2.79
C ALA A 208 -10.64 -14.04 -4.26
N PHE A 209 -10.72 -13.09 -5.20
CA PHE A 209 -10.43 -13.32 -6.61
C PHE A 209 -9.00 -13.84 -6.82
N GLY A 210 -8.02 -13.25 -6.13
CA GLY A 210 -6.63 -13.72 -6.14
C GLY A 210 -6.50 -15.19 -5.69
N LEU A 211 -7.19 -15.56 -4.61
CA LEU A 211 -7.18 -16.93 -4.09
C LEU A 211 -7.90 -17.91 -5.03
N LEU A 212 -9.07 -17.54 -5.53
CA LEU A 212 -9.87 -18.39 -6.43
C LEU A 212 -9.18 -18.68 -7.77
N THR A 213 -8.26 -17.82 -8.16
CA THR A 213 -7.46 -17.97 -9.38
C THR A 213 -6.08 -18.58 -9.12
N PHE A 214 -5.91 -19.29 -8.00
CA PHE A 214 -4.63 -19.91 -7.61
C PHE A 214 -3.45 -18.90 -7.57
N GLY A 215 -3.74 -17.66 -7.20
CA GLY A 215 -2.74 -16.59 -7.11
C GLY A 215 -2.55 -15.78 -8.40
N PHE A 216 -2.99 -16.24 -9.57
CA PHE A 216 -2.86 -15.47 -10.82
C PHE A 216 -3.60 -14.14 -10.77
N GLY A 217 -4.73 -14.09 -10.08
CA GLY A 217 -5.48 -12.84 -9.87
C GLY A 217 -4.72 -11.78 -9.09
N LEU A 218 -3.69 -12.15 -8.31
CA LEU A 218 -2.84 -11.20 -7.59
C LEU A 218 -2.04 -10.30 -8.52
N LEU A 219 -1.71 -10.76 -9.74
CA LEU A 219 -1.05 -9.92 -10.74
C LEU A 219 -1.88 -8.69 -11.11
N LEU A 220 -3.21 -8.81 -11.06
CA LEU A 220 -4.13 -7.69 -11.28
C LEU A 220 -4.49 -7.00 -9.96
N ALA A 221 -4.67 -7.76 -8.90
CA ALA A 221 -5.09 -7.26 -7.60
C ALA A 221 -4.07 -6.29 -6.98
N LEU A 222 -2.77 -6.62 -7.01
CA LEU A 222 -1.72 -5.78 -6.43
C LEU A 222 -1.65 -4.37 -7.04
N PRO A 223 -1.58 -4.19 -8.38
CA PRO A 223 -1.65 -2.87 -9.00
C PRO A 223 -2.91 -2.10 -8.61
N LEU A 224 -4.07 -2.76 -8.64
CA LEU A 224 -5.34 -2.10 -8.33
C LEU A 224 -5.42 -1.69 -6.85
N TRP A 225 -4.91 -2.49 -5.92
CA TRP A 225 -4.85 -2.12 -4.50
C TRP A 225 -3.99 -0.88 -4.27
N VAL A 226 -2.79 -0.86 -4.83
CA VAL A 226 -1.89 0.29 -4.62
C VAL A 226 -2.43 1.53 -5.33
N ALA A 227 -2.95 1.40 -6.54
CA ALA A 227 -3.52 2.53 -7.28
C ALA A 227 -4.79 3.06 -6.62
N SER A 228 -5.67 2.21 -6.08
CA SER A 228 -6.87 2.64 -5.36
C SER A 228 -6.55 3.26 -3.99
N SER A 229 -5.55 2.71 -3.27
CA SER A 229 -5.04 3.34 -2.05
C SER A 229 -4.44 4.72 -2.33
N TYR A 230 -3.71 4.87 -3.46
CA TYR A 230 -3.18 6.15 -3.90
C TYR A 230 -4.31 7.14 -4.21
N ALA A 231 -5.35 6.72 -4.92
CA ALA A 231 -6.52 7.55 -5.20
C ALA A 231 -7.26 7.97 -3.92
N ALA A 232 -7.42 7.03 -2.96
CA ALA A 232 -8.00 7.31 -1.65
C ALA A 232 -7.16 8.33 -0.86
N TRP A 233 -5.83 8.20 -0.88
CA TRP A 233 -4.92 9.15 -0.25
C TRP A 233 -5.08 10.55 -0.85
N LYS A 234 -5.06 10.68 -2.19
CA LYS A 234 -5.27 11.98 -2.85
C LYS A 234 -6.62 12.60 -2.48
N ASP A 235 -7.67 11.81 -2.52
CA ASP A 235 -9.02 12.30 -2.24
C ASP A 235 -9.19 12.73 -0.77
N ILE A 236 -8.83 11.86 0.18
CA ILE A 236 -8.99 12.14 1.61
C ILE A 236 -8.13 13.33 2.05
N PHE A 237 -6.93 13.49 1.51
CA PHE A 237 -6.05 14.62 1.85
C PHE A 237 -6.19 15.82 0.92
N GLY A 238 -7.13 15.78 -0.02
CA GLY A 238 -7.43 16.92 -0.90
C GLY A 238 -6.29 17.31 -1.84
N ILE A 239 -5.43 16.34 -2.18
CA ILE A 239 -4.27 16.56 -3.04
C ILE A 239 -4.77 16.68 -4.48
N ARG A 240 -4.68 17.89 -5.03
CA ARG A 240 -4.99 18.17 -6.43
C ARG A 240 -3.69 18.32 -7.19
N ASP A 241 -3.66 17.82 -8.41
CA ASP A 241 -2.58 18.16 -9.33
C ASP A 241 -2.61 19.68 -9.55
N ALA A 242 -1.44 20.31 -9.55
CA ALA A 242 -1.37 21.71 -9.96
C ALA A 242 -2.01 21.81 -11.35
N PRO A 243 -2.90 22.77 -11.61
CA PRO A 243 -3.37 23.00 -12.96
C PRO A 243 -2.15 23.22 -13.84
N ASP A 244 -2.14 22.53 -14.99
CA ASP A 244 -1.07 22.65 -15.99
C ASP A 244 -0.80 24.14 -16.24
N ALA A 245 0.42 24.58 -15.87
CA ALA A 245 0.88 25.94 -16.07
C ALA A 245 1.43 26.13 -17.49
#